data_897c61165bf2431cccdbac02beb5ca6d
#
_entry.id   897c61165bf2431cccdbac02beb5ca6d
#
_cell.length_a   1.000
_cell.length_b   1.000
_cell.length_c   1.000
_cell.angle_alpha   90.00
_cell.angle_beta   90.00
_cell.angle_gamma   90.00
#
_symmetry.space_group_name_H-M   'P 1'
#
loop_
_entity.id
_entity.type
_entity.pdbx_description
1 polymer ?
#
loop_
_entity_poly.entity_id
_entity_poly.type
_entity_poly.pdbx_seq_one_letter_code
_entity_poly.pdbx_strand_id
1 'polypeptide(L)'
;MPKKSIGIPQQSSNGYHQEAALSLIDHFPEVIGTVKGPGETSNQYVFITSNTQAVKVGEFVYYEVQDPQSQLLQILGKIGQVQLLDHIPDRIFADTEIDPSAIVALVGFTHPNPEIYAVTVEVIGYFHRAMGFINPRRAPDPGTKVFLASDQLLKSVLNKRDEMAIGGAHLGSLLLRNEGSVPVVLDVKEMVSTHLAILAGTGSGKSYTAGVLIEELLLPKNRAAVLIFDPHGEYSTLAEMQSHTQFLGEDGYRPKVKVLSPQEIKIRVSSLNFFDILTLLPEMTDRQKSFLEKAFRKTTHFNPVRWTIQDLIDSVNEADSSEDGSQGSSASALEWKLEQIERSPYFSNLEHLSPRDLFEPGQVTILQMNEISQEEQQVIAAAILRQANHARMNTHKGKIESRDENYLPYPVFILLEEAHRFAPAHEPSRCKQVLRTILSEGRKFGLGVGLITQRPGKLDSDILSQCMSQFLMRIVNPADQENLRHSVEAAGRDLMQELPALSKGQVIVSGVCVNTPVLCKVRQRYTQHGGETLDILGLWQNHFQAHRERDRLAQSAPLKPRAQAQRVEGLSID
;
A
#
# COMPACT_ATOMS: atom_id res chain seq x y z
N MET A 1 74.86 17.12 4.79
CA MET A 1 73.54 16.74 5.36
C MET A 1 72.55 16.58 4.24
N PRO A 2 72.05 15.38 3.94
CA PRO A 2 71.25 15.12 2.76
C PRO A 2 69.76 15.33 2.99
N LYS A 3 69.08 15.90 1.99
CA LYS A 3 67.63 16.11 1.91
C LYS A 3 66.92 14.77 1.75
N LYS A 4 65.99 14.47 2.64
CA LYS A 4 65.04 13.33 2.49
C LYS A 4 63.98 13.70 1.47
N SER A 5 63.90 12.94 0.38
CA SER A 5 62.82 12.93 -0.58
C SER A 5 61.67 12.07 -0.02
N ILE A 6 60.49 12.67 0.08
CA ILE A 6 59.25 11.98 0.42
C ILE A 6 58.71 11.34 -0.86
N GLY A 7 58.69 10.02 -0.90
CA GLY A 7 58.11 9.24 -1.99
C GLY A 7 56.56 9.22 -1.89
N ILE A 8 55.91 9.60 -2.98
CA ILE A 8 54.50 9.46 -3.20
C ILE A 8 54.24 8.00 -3.59
N PRO A 9 53.33 7.25 -2.97
CA PRO A 9 53.00 5.92 -3.43
C PRO A 9 52.23 6.00 -4.76
N GLN A 10 52.74 5.36 -5.79
CA GLN A 10 51.98 5.08 -7.02
C GLN A 10 50.80 4.16 -6.69
N GLN A 11 49.61 4.65 -6.89
CA GLN A 11 48.39 3.82 -6.95
C GLN A 11 48.46 2.96 -8.20
N SER A 12 48.54 1.65 -7.99
CA SER A 12 48.40 0.64 -9.03
C SER A 12 46.99 0.65 -9.61
N SER A 13 46.90 1.17 -10.83
CA SER A 13 45.74 1.01 -11.70
C SER A 13 45.71 -0.40 -12.29
N ASN A 14 45.21 -1.37 -11.56
CA ASN A 14 44.82 -2.68 -12.14
C ASN A 14 43.88 -3.38 -11.16
N GLY A 15 42.59 -3.30 -11.40
CA GLY A 15 41.60 -3.99 -10.57
C GLY A 15 40.11 -3.80 -10.93
N TYR A 16 39.80 -3.21 -12.08
CA TYR A 16 38.41 -2.98 -12.46
C TYR A 16 37.94 -3.70 -13.76
N HIS A 17 38.61 -4.76 -14.20
CA HIS A 17 38.24 -5.41 -15.45
C HIS A 17 38.09 -6.93 -15.37
N GLN A 18 37.58 -7.51 -14.26
CA GLN A 18 37.31 -8.95 -14.25
C GLN A 18 36.25 -9.36 -13.22
N GLU A 19 35.01 -8.79 -13.30
CA GLU A 19 33.82 -9.39 -12.65
C GLU A 19 32.56 -9.05 -13.44
N ALA A 20 32.45 -9.46 -14.67
CA ALA A 20 31.22 -9.26 -15.45
C ALA A 20 30.85 -10.43 -16.38
N ALA A 21 31.34 -11.59 -16.13
CA ALA A 21 30.84 -12.78 -16.80
C ALA A 21 30.36 -13.78 -15.75
N LEU A 22 29.11 -13.66 -15.30
CA LEU A 22 28.39 -14.79 -14.72
C LEU A 22 28.22 -15.81 -15.86
N SER A 23 29.08 -16.80 -15.90
CA SER A 23 28.94 -17.96 -16.76
C SER A 23 27.68 -18.72 -16.32
N LEU A 24 26.61 -18.53 -17.06
CA LEU A 24 25.40 -19.35 -17.00
C LEU A 24 25.72 -20.67 -17.71
N ILE A 25 26.25 -21.63 -16.97
CA ILE A 25 26.45 -23.00 -17.45
C ILE A 25 25.24 -23.83 -17.00
N ASP A 26 24.70 -24.59 -17.98
CA ASP A 26 23.88 -25.79 -17.88
C ASP A 26 22.35 -25.70 -17.90
N HIS A 27 21.77 -24.89 -18.78
CA HIS A 27 20.59 -25.36 -19.54
C HIS A 27 20.62 -24.62 -20.87
N PHE A 28 20.64 -25.35 -22.00
CA PHE A 28 20.45 -24.73 -23.31
C PHE A 28 19.12 -23.97 -23.26
N PRO A 29 19.12 -22.66 -23.51
CA PRO A 29 17.91 -21.89 -23.42
C PRO A 29 16.86 -22.43 -24.40
N GLU A 30 15.66 -22.70 -23.94
CA GLU A 30 14.58 -23.20 -24.78
C GLU A 30 14.17 -22.12 -25.78
N VAL A 31 14.35 -22.38 -27.06
CA VAL A 31 13.83 -21.52 -28.14
C VAL A 31 12.35 -21.70 -28.22
N ILE A 32 11.59 -20.66 -27.91
CA ILE A 32 10.13 -20.70 -27.92
C ILE A 32 9.51 -20.14 -29.21
N GLY A 33 10.29 -19.47 -30.04
CA GLY A 33 9.80 -18.91 -31.31
C GLY A 33 10.82 -18.07 -32.04
N THR A 34 10.37 -17.45 -33.13
CA THR A 34 11.22 -16.66 -34.05
C THR A 34 10.54 -15.33 -34.37
N VAL A 35 11.29 -14.23 -34.31
CA VAL A 35 10.80 -12.88 -34.60
C VAL A 35 10.27 -12.79 -36.02
N LYS A 36 9.05 -12.30 -36.17
CA LYS A 36 8.42 -11.95 -37.46
C LYS A 36 8.82 -10.55 -37.90
N GLY A 37 8.86 -9.60 -36.97
CA GLY A 37 9.19 -8.20 -37.24
C GLY A 37 8.78 -7.29 -36.08
N PRO A 38 8.85 -5.95 -36.28
CA PRO A 38 8.41 -4.98 -35.31
C PRO A 38 6.91 -5.10 -35.03
N GLY A 39 6.47 -4.70 -33.82
CA GLY A 39 5.07 -4.56 -33.46
C GLY A 39 4.47 -3.23 -33.92
N GLU A 40 3.34 -2.84 -33.35
CA GLU A 40 2.65 -1.60 -33.68
C GLU A 40 3.44 -0.35 -33.24
N THR A 41 4.27 -0.47 -32.22
CA THR A 41 5.11 0.60 -31.69
C THR A 41 6.60 0.23 -31.79
N SER A 42 7.48 1.23 -31.72
CA SER A 42 8.94 1.05 -31.76
C SER A 42 9.49 0.22 -30.58
N ASN A 43 8.71 0.08 -29.51
CA ASN A 43 9.07 -0.69 -28.31
C ASN A 43 8.44 -2.07 -28.29
N GLN A 44 7.88 -2.53 -29.40
CA GLN A 44 7.25 -3.84 -29.52
C GLN A 44 7.81 -4.63 -30.69
N TYR A 45 7.82 -5.96 -30.54
CA TYR A 45 8.06 -6.88 -31.63
C TYR A 45 7.07 -8.03 -31.58
N VAL A 46 6.91 -8.70 -32.72
CA VAL A 46 6.05 -9.87 -32.85
C VAL A 46 6.92 -11.08 -33.18
N PHE A 47 6.75 -12.17 -32.44
CA PHE A 47 7.33 -13.45 -32.78
C PHE A 47 6.25 -14.52 -33.04
N ILE A 48 6.61 -15.54 -33.77
CA ILE A 48 5.75 -16.65 -34.15
C ILE A 48 6.16 -17.88 -33.37
N THR A 49 5.18 -18.60 -32.83
CA THR A 49 5.38 -19.83 -32.07
C THR A 49 4.25 -20.84 -32.29
N SER A 50 4.57 -22.12 -32.16
CA SER A 50 3.59 -23.22 -31.99
C SER A 50 3.53 -23.75 -30.56
N ASN A 51 4.40 -23.24 -29.67
CA ASN A 51 4.46 -23.65 -28.24
C ASN A 51 3.54 -22.79 -27.38
N THR A 52 2.28 -23.21 -27.25
CA THR A 52 1.25 -22.50 -26.47
C THR A 52 1.47 -22.59 -24.97
N GLN A 53 2.17 -23.61 -24.47
CA GLN A 53 2.38 -23.79 -23.03
C GLN A 53 3.41 -22.79 -22.47
N ALA A 54 4.36 -22.35 -23.31
CA ALA A 54 5.39 -21.41 -22.92
C ALA A 54 4.95 -19.93 -23.01
N VAL A 55 3.87 -19.63 -23.75
CA VAL A 55 3.44 -18.25 -24.02
C VAL A 55 2.21 -17.88 -23.20
N LYS A 56 2.44 -17.15 -22.10
CA LYS A 56 1.37 -16.59 -21.25
C LYS A 56 1.52 -15.08 -21.19
N VAL A 57 0.41 -14.34 -21.22
CA VAL A 57 0.41 -12.88 -21.01
C VAL A 57 1.07 -12.55 -19.67
N GLY A 58 2.00 -11.59 -19.69
CA GLY A 58 2.79 -11.24 -18.51
C GLY A 58 4.07 -12.04 -18.31
N GLU A 59 4.32 -13.09 -19.12
CA GLU A 59 5.55 -13.89 -19.06
C GLU A 59 6.75 -13.15 -19.66
N PHE A 60 7.95 -13.45 -19.18
CA PHE A 60 9.19 -12.83 -19.61
C PHE A 60 9.94 -13.70 -20.63
N VAL A 61 10.32 -13.06 -21.71
CA VAL A 61 11.10 -13.64 -22.82
C VAL A 61 12.30 -12.76 -23.11
N TYR A 62 13.31 -13.29 -23.78
CA TYR A 62 14.44 -12.50 -24.23
C TYR A 62 14.93 -12.92 -25.62
N TYR A 63 15.66 -12.03 -26.26
CA TYR A 63 16.44 -12.30 -27.43
C TYR A 63 17.87 -11.78 -27.23
N GLU A 64 18.79 -12.25 -28.05
CA GLU A 64 20.21 -11.95 -27.93
C GLU A 64 20.68 -11.06 -29.07
N VAL A 65 21.48 -10.04 -28.74
CA VAL A 65 22.11 -9.12 -29.69
C VAL A 65 23.58 -8.97 -29.33
N GLN A 66 24.44 -8.92 -30.34
CA GLN A 66 25.83 -8.54 -30.14
C GLN A 66 25.96 -7.01 -30.11
N ASP A 67 26.57 -6.50 -29.05
CA ASP A 67 26.98 -5.11 -28.94
C ASP A 67 28.14 -4.81 -29.91
N PRO A 68 28.38 -3.56 -30.36
CA PRO A 68 29.57 -3.16 -31.13
C PRO A 68 30.90 -3.60 -30.53
N GLN A 69 30.92 -3.86 -29.23
CA GLN A 69 32.09 -4.41 -28.52
C GLN A 69 32.15 -5.95 -28.51
N SER A 70 31.28 -6.62 -29.29
CA SER A 70 31.13 -8.07 -29.35
C SER A 70 30.66 -8.76 -28.06
N GLN A 71 30.09 -7.98 -27.11
CA GLN A 71 29.47 -8.54 -25.93
C GLN A 71 28.03 -8.98 -26.28
N LEU A 72 27.64 -10.19 -25.84
CA LEU A 72 26.28 -10.69 -25.99
C LEU A 72 25.35 -10.02 -24.97
N LEU A 73 24.37 -9.27 -25.44
CA LEU A 73 23.34 -8.62 -24.61
C LEU A 73 22.04 -9.42 -24.70
N GLN A 74 21.46 -9.73 -23.55
CA GLN A 74 20.13 -10.33 -23.43
C GLN A 74 19.10 -9.21 -23.28
N ILE A 75 18.26 -9.03 -24.29
CA ILE A 75 17.21 -8.01 -24.31
C ILE A 75 15.92 -8.64 -23.78
N LEU A 76 15.56 -8.28 -22.57
CA LEU A 76 14.34 -8.76 -21.92
C LEU A 76 13.12 -8.07 -22.49
N GLY A 77 12.05 -8.81 -22.65
CA GLY A 77 10.72 -8.33 -23.01
C GLY A 77 9.65 -9.07 -22.24
N LYS A 78 8.44 -8.54 -22.27
CA LYS A 78 7.26 -9.13 -21.61
C LYS A 78 6.16 -9.37 -22.63
N ILE A 79 5.55 -10.54 -22.57
CA ILE A 79 4.43 -10.91 -23.44
C ILE A 79 3.22 -10.07 -23.05
N GLY A 80 2.75 -9.23 -24.00
CA GLY A 80 1.55 -8.40 -23.83
C GLY A 80 0.30 -9.03 -24.45
N GLN A 81 0.44 -9.67 -25.63
CA GLN A 81 -0.69 -10.22 -26.33
C GLN A 81 -0.32 -11.51 -27.06
N VAL A 82 -1.26 -12.45 -27.09
CA VAL A 82 -1.16 -13.72 -27.83
C VAL A 82 -2.36 -13.83 -28.76
N GLN A 83 -2.13 -13.96 -30.06
CA GLN A 83 -3.18 -14.07 -31.08
C GLN A 83 -2.98 -15.35 -31.90
N LEU A 84 -4.05 -16.10 -32.10
CA LEU A 84 -4.04 -17.22 -33.03
C LEU A 84 -3.90 -16.66 -34.46
N LEU A 85 -2.89 -17.15 -35.19
CA LEU A 85 -2.78 -16.86 -36.63
C LEU A 85 -3.64 -17.88 -37.38
N ASP A 86 -4.78 -17.43 -37.79
CA ASP A 86 -5.73 -18.25 -38.51
C ASP A 86 -5.32 -18.38 -40.00
N HIS A 87 -4.89 -19.56 -40.38
CA HIS A 87 -4.62 -19.92 -41.79
C HIS A 87 -5.79 -20.63 -42.44
N ILE A 88 -6.81 -20.98 -41.64
CA ILE A 88 -8.01 -21.66 -42.08
C ILE A 88 -9.16 -20.67 -42.11
N PRO A 89 -9.87 -20.51 -43.25
CA PRO A 89 -11.00 -19.57 -43.30
C PRO A 89 -12.07 -19.89 -42.26
N ASP A 90 -12.57 -18.86 -41.56
CA ASP A 90 -13.58 -18.95 -40.49
C ASP A 90 -14.81 -19.80 -40.88
N ARG A 91 -15.15 -19.85 -42.19
CA ARG A 91 -16.27 -20.68 -42.71
C ARG A 91 -16.09 -22.17 -42.46
N ILE A 92 -14.83 -22.64 -42.35
CA ILE A 92 -14.52 -24.05 -42.10
C ILE A 92 -14.76 -24.41 -40.63
N PHE A 93 -14.47 -23.49 -39.71
CA PHE A 93 -14.80 -23.65 -38.30
C PHE A 93 -16.29 -23.52 -38.00
N ALA A 94 -17.03 -22.83 -38.85
CA ALA A 94 -18.49 -22.69 -38.72
C ALA A 94 -19.25 -23.94 -39.19
N ASP A 95 -18.60 -24.84 -39.92
CA ASP A 95 -19.21 -26.08 -40.43
C ASP A 95 -18.94 -27.25 -39.47
N THR A 96 -19.96 -27.66 -38.74
CA THR A 96 -19.87 -28.72 -37.72
C THR A 96 -19.69 -30.13 -38.31
N GLU A 97 -19.83 -30.29 -39.64
CA GLU A 97 -19.63 -31.58 -40.33
C GLU A 97 -18.18 -31.78 -40.81
N ILE A 98 -17.38 -30.73 -40.78
CA ILE A 98 -15.98 -30.76 -41.21
C ILE A 98 -15.07 -30.95 -39.99
N ASP A 99 -14.28 -32.01 -39.96
CA ASP A 99 -13.20 -32.17 -38.96
C ASP A 99 -12.02 -31.24 -39.31
N PRO A 100 -11.76 -30.20 -38.52
CA PRO A 100 -10.63 -29.26 -38.79
C PRO A 100 -9.28 -29.96 -38.89
N SER A 101 -9.08 -31.07 -38.18
CA SER A 101 -7.82 -31.83 -38.19
C SER A 101 -7.58 -32.53 -39.53
N ALA A 102 -8.64 -32.95 -40.23
CA ALA A 102 -8.54 -33.54 -41.55
C ALA A 102 -8.10 -32.53 -42.62
N ILE A 103 -8.54 -31.29 -42.51
CA ILE A 103 -8.14 -30.21 -43.43
C ILE A 103 -6.69 -29.83 -43.25
N VAL A 104 -6.22 -29.71 -41.99
CA VAL A 104 -4.82 -29.43 -41.64
C VAL A 104 -3.90 -30.48 -42.24
N ALA A 105 -4.28 -31.76 -42.18
CA ALA A 105 -3.55 -32.86 -42.80
C ALA A 105 -3.56 -32.78 -44.36
N LEU A 106 -4.66 -32.32 -44.95
CA LEU A 106 -4.81 -32.18 -46.39
C LEU A 106 -3.98 -31.04 -47.00
N VAL A 107 -3.77 -29.97 -46.21
CA VAL A 107 -2.94 -28.79 -46.60
C VAL A 107 -1.45 -29.03 -46.38
N GLY A 108 -1.08 -30.20 -45.85
CA GLY A 108 0.33 -30.64 -45.75
C GLY A 108 1.06 -30.13 -44.51
N PHE A 109 0.38 -29.67 -43.49
CA PHE A 109 0.98 -29.41 -42.19
C PHE A 109 1.27 -30.73 -41.47
N THR A 110 2.51 -31.12 -41.41
CA THR A 110 2.96 -32.40 -40.79
C THR A 110 3.24 -32.26 -39.29
N HIS A 111 3.00 -31.09 -38.69
CA HIS A 111 3.26 -30.85 -37.27
C HIS A 111 2.09 -31.33 -36.41
N PRO A 112 2.32 -31.97 -35.25
CA PRO A 112 1.30 -32.44 -34.36
C PRO A 112 0.44 -31.32 -33.73
N ASN A 113 0.87 -30.05 -33.78
CA ASN A 113 0.13 -28.86 -33.38
C ASN A 113 0.01 -27.90 -34.56
N PRO A 114 -1.15 -27.83 -35.23
CA PRO A 114 -1.37 -26.94 -36.37
C PRO A 114 -1.55 -25.46 -35.98
N GLU A 115 -1.73 -25.18 -34.70
CA GLU A 115 -1.97 -23.84 -34.22
C GLU A 115 -0.67 -23.03 -34.18
N ILE A 116 -0.66 -21.91 -34.90
CA ILE A 116 0.44 -20.95 -34.91
C ILE A 116 -0.05 -19.65 -34.28
N TYR A 117 0.75 -19.13 -33.35
CA TYR A 117 0.42 -17.92 -32.60
C TYR A 117 1.37 -16.79 -32.95
N ALA A 118 0.82 -15.60 -33.14
CA ALA A 118 1.56 -14.35 -33.13
C ALA A 118 1.58 -13.80 -31.70
N VAL A 119 2.75 -13.59 -31.17
CA VAL A 119 2.95 -13.12 -29.80
C VAL A 119 3.58 -11.74 -29.85
N THR A 120 2.88 -10.75 -29.33
CA THR A 120 3.37 -9.38 -29.21
C THR A 120 4.10 -9.23 -27.87
N VAL A 121 5.33 -8.74 -27.95
CA VAL A 121 6.21 -8.54 -26.79
C VAL A 121 6.55 -7.07 -26.65
N GLU A 122 6.39 -6.54 -25.43
CA GLU A 122 6.92 -5.22 -25.04
C GLU A 122 8.38 -5.33 -24.65
N VAL A 123 9.25 -4.57 -25.29
CA VAL A 123 10.69 -4.55 -25.01
C VAL A 123 10.95 -3.76 -23.73
N ILE A 124 11.50 -4.43 -22.72
CA ILE A 124 11.98 -3.80 -21.48
C ILE A 124 13.39 -3.27 -21.70
N GLY A 125 14.30 -4.10 -22.22
CA GLY A 125 15.68 -3.76 -22.50
C GLY A 125 16.69 -4.74 -21.90
N TYR A 126 17.97 -4.40 -22.00
CA TYR A 126 19.03 -5.13 -21.29
C TYR A 126 19.29 -4.49 -19.93
N PHE A 127 19.64 -5.32 -18.95
CA PHE A 127 19.87 -4.85 -17.59
C PHE A 127 21.31 -4.37 -17.40
N HIS A 128 21.46 -3.12 -16.92
CA HIS A 128 22.73 -2.53 -16.52
C HIS A 128 22.73 -2.23 -15.04
N ARG A 129 23.71 -2.75 -14.28
CA ARG A 129 23.73 -2.66 -12.80
C ARG A 129 23.57 -1.25 -12.24
N ALA A 130 24.16 -0.23 -12.89
CA ALA A 130 24.11 1.15 -12.41
C ALA A 130 22.91 1.95 -12.94
N MET A 131 22.35 1.59 -14.11
CA MET A 131 21.30 2.37 -14.79
C MET A 131 19.94 1.67 -14.83
N GLY A 132 19.85 0.42 -14.37
CA GLY A 132 18.66 -0.40 -14.54
C GLY A 132 18.48 -0.88 -15.98
N PHE A 133 17.25 -1.06 -16.42
CA PHE A 133 16.96 -1.47 -17.80
C PHE A 133 17.19 -0.34 -18.80
N ILE A 134 17.95 -0.66 -19.86
CA ILE A 134 18.24 0.22 -20.99
C ILE A 134 17.54 -0.33 -22.22
N ASN A 135 16.56 0.42 -22.76
CA ASN A 135 15.87 0.05 -23.97
C ASN A 135 16.76 0.31 -25.20
N PRO A 136 17.02 -0.70 -26.08
CA PRO A 136 17.88 -0.54 -27.25
C PRO A 136 17.27 0.36 -28.34
N ARG A 137 15.98 0.74 -28.21
CA ARG A 137 15.23 1.57 -29.18
C ARG A 137 15.23 1.02 -30.59
N ARG A 138 15.47 -0.28 -30.74
CA ARG A 138 15.46 -1.00 -32.00
C ARG A 138 14.78 -2.34 -31.80
N ALA A 139 13.83 -2.66 -32.67
CA ALA A 139 13.22 -3.99 -32.72
C ALA A 139 14.26 -5.02 -33.18
N PRO A 140 14.15 -6.29 -32.75
CA PRO A 140 15.00 -7.36 -33.26
C PRO A 140 14.76 -7.61 -34.76
N ASP A 141 15.79 -8.06 -35.44
CA ASP A 141 15.72 -8.39 -36.86
C ASP A 141 14.82 -9.64 -37.07
N PRO A 142 14.06 -9.70 -38.19
CA PRO A 142 13.31 -10.92 -38.53
C PRO A 142 14.19 -12.15 -38.57
N GLY A 143 13.70 -13.26 -38.05
CA GLY A 143 14.45 -14.50 -37.92
C GLY A 143 15.26 -14.64 -36.62
N THR A 144 15.32 -13.60 -35.77
CA THR A 144 15.98 -13.68 -34.45
C THR A 144 15.21 -14.68 -33.55
N LYS A 145 15.98 -15.55 -32.85
CA LYS A 145 15.41 -16.52 -31.91
C LYS A 145 14.96 -15.84 -30.63
N VAL A 146 13.81 -16.27 -30.13
CA VAL A 146 13.23 -15.81 -28.85
C VAL A 146 13.27 -16.96 -27.85
N PHE A 147 13.72 -16.66 -26.63
CA PHE A 147 13.92 -17.61 -25.55
C PHE A 147 13.03 -17.28 -24.36
N LEU A 148 12.61 -18.30 -23.62
CA LEU A 148 11.96 -18.11 -22.33
C LEU A 148 13.01 -17.67 -21.30
N ALA A 149 12.72 -16.61 -20.52
CA ALA A 149 13.65 -16.14 -19.50
C ALA A 149 13.74 -17.15 -18.34
N SER A 150 14.95 -17.57 -17.98
CA SER A 150 15.17 -18.49 -16.86
C SER A 150 14.88 -17.82 -15.51
N ASP A 151 14.51 -18.61 -14.50
CA ASP A 151 14.29 -18.10 -13.13
C ASP A 151 15.55 -17.42 -12.58
N GLN A 152 16.75 -17.92 -12.93
CA GLN A 152 18.00 -17.31 -12.50
C GLN A 152 18.23 -15.93 -13.13
N LEU A 153 17.93 -15.78 -14.41
CA LEU A 153 17.99 -14.48 -15.09
C LEU A 153 16.99 -13.51 -14.43
N LEU A 154 15.74 -13.94 -14.23
CA LEU A 154 14.71 -13.09 -13.62
C LEU A 154 15.07 -12.66 -12.21
N LYS A 155 15.59 -13.55 -11.35
CA LYS A 155 16.10 -13.18 -10.01
C LYS A 155 17.14 -12.08 -10.08
N SER A 156 18.05 -12.14 -11.04
CA SER A 156 19.17 -11.20 -11.15
C SER A 156 18.77 -9.82 -11.66
N VAL A 157 17.66 -9.71 -12.41
CA VAL A 157 17.30 -8.46 -13.11
C VAL A 157 16.01 -7.80 -12.61
N LEU A 158 15.05 -8.56 -12.05
CA LEU A 158 13.78 -7.98 -11.61
C LEU A 158 13.89 -7.21 -10.29
N ASN A 159 14.72 -7.68 -9.37
CA ASN A 159 14.86 -7.12 -8.04
C ASN A 159 16.00 -6.10 -7.96
N LYS A 160 15.75 -4.99 -7.26
CA LYS A 160 16.78 -3.98 -6.94
C LYS A 160 17.66 -4.41 -5.77
N ARG A 161 17.14 -5.29 -4.92
CA ARG A 161 17.78 -5.81 -3.72
C ARG A 161 17.62 -7.31 -3.63
N ASP A 162 18.57 -7.95 -2.95
CA ASP A 162 18.41 -9.34 -2.57
C ASP A 162 17.42 -9.46 -1.40
N GLU A 163 16.75 -10.60 -1.29
CA GLU A 163 15.76 -10.88 -0.26
C GLU A 163 16.32 -10.69 1.16
N MET A 164 17.56 -11.12 1.40
CA MET A 164 18.22 -11.04 2.71
C MET A 164 18.96 -9.71 2.95
N ALA A 165 19.08 -8.86 1.94
CA ALA A 165 19.80 -7.60 2.06
C ALA A 165 19.03 -6.57 2.92
N ILE A 166 19.79 -5.70 3.58
CA ILE A 166 19.24 -4.50 4.25
C ILE A 166 18.50 -3.66 3.20
N GLY A 167 17.27 -3.30 3.49
CA GLY A 167 16.40 -2.55 2.59
C GLY A 167 15.65 -3.42 1.58
N GLY A 168 15.78 -4.75 1.61
CA GLY A 168 14.94 -5.67 0.85
C GLY A 168 13.66 -6.04 1.62
N ALA A 169 12.50 -5.99 0.95
CA ALA A 169 11.21 -6.45 1.50
C ALA A 169 10.61 -7.50 0.56
N HIS A 170 10.53 -8.74 1.03
CA HIS A 170 10.01 -9.87 0.27
C HIS A 170 8.48 -9.88 0.26
N LEU A 171 7.88 -9.42 -0.82
CA LEU A 171 6.43 -9.37 -0.95
C LEU A 171 5.81 -10.73 -1.28
N GLY A 172 6.48 -11.54 -2.07
CA GLY A 172 5.98 -12.83 -2.56
C GLY A 172 6.78 -13.37 -3.73
N SER A 173 6.13 -14.09 -4.64
CA SER A 173 6.77 -14.73 -5.79
C SER A 173 6.13 -14.27 -7.10
N LEU A 174 6.90 -14.32 -8.19
CA LEU A 174 6.41 -14.04 -9.54
C LEU A 174 5.28 -15.01 -9.89
N LEU A 175 4.11 -14.47 -10.30
CA LEU A 175 2.85 -15.22 -10.40
C LEU A 175 2.91 -16.40 -11.39
N LEU A 176 3.60 -16.23 -12.52
CA LEU A 176 3.61 -17.22 -13.60
C LEU A 176 4.70 -18.29 -13.44
N ARG A 177 5.39 -18.29 -12.31
CA ARG A 177 6.46 -19.22 -11.98
C ARG A 177 6.08 -20.10 -10.77
N ASN A 178 6.86 -21.17 -10.55
CA ASN A 178 6.68 -21.97 -9.35
C ASN A 178 6.85 -21.12 -8.10
N GLU A 179 6.01 -21.38 -7.08
CA GLU A 179 6.05 -20.64 -5.83
C GLU A 179 7.46 -20.69 -5.21
N GLY A 180 8.01 -19.53 -4.85
CA GLY A 180 9.36 -19.40 -4.30
C GLY A 180 10.51 -19.45 -5.33
N SER A 181 10.25 -19.79 -6.61
CA SER A 181 11.34 -19.87 -7.61
C SER A 181 11.90 -18.50 -7.98
N VAL A 182 11.07 -17.47 -8.10
CA VAL A 182 11.48 -16.10 -8.40
C VAL A 182 10.86 -15.16 -7.37
N PRO A 183 11.57 -14.76 -6.30
CA PRO A 183 11.05 -13.84 -5.30
C PRO A 183 10.86 -12.44 -5.88
N VAL A 184 9.81 -11.76 -5.45
CA VAL A 184 9.56 -10.34 -5.71
C VAL A 184 9.98 -9.56 -4.47
N VAL A 185 11.09 -8.83 -4.58
CA VAL A 185 11.70 -8.08 -3.48
C VAL A 185 11.66 -6.59 -3.78
N LEU A 186 11.05 -5.83 -2.88
CA LEU A 186 10.89 -4.38 -3.00
C LEU A 186 12.13 -3.67 -2.44
N ASP A 187 12.51 -2.55 -3.04
CA ASP A 187 13.46 -1.63 -2.42
C ASP A 187 12.72 -0.72 -1.41
N VAL A 188 12.93 -0.99 -0.12
CA VAL A 188 12.31 -0.26 0.99
C VAL A 188 12.66 1.23 0.95
N LYS A 189 13.92 1.57 0.63
CA LYS A 189 14.36 2.96 0.56
C LYS A 189 13.60 3.73 -0.50
N GLU A 190 13.53 3.19 -1.70
CA GLU A 190 12.80 3.83 -2.80
C GLU A 190 11.30 3.93 -2.48
N MET A 191 10.69 2.85 -2.00
CA MET A 191 9.27 2.80 -1.67
C MET A 191 8.89 3.82 -0.59
N VAL A 192 9.63 3.86 0.52
CA VAL A 192 9.33 4.76 1.64
C VAL A 192 9.61 6.22 1.27
N SER A 193 10.69 6.51 0.52
CA SER A 193 11.05 7.89 0.18
C SER A 193 10.17 8.52 -0.90
N THR A 194 9.51 7.73 -1.74
CA THR A 194 8.74 8.22 -2.91
C THR A 194 7.27 7.87 -2.87
N HIS A 195 6.80 7.50 -1.70
CA HIS A 195 5.40 7.20 -1.40
C HIS A 195 4.85 5.95 -2.12
N LEU A 196 3.87 5.31 -1.47
CA LEU A 196 3.24 4.07 -1.92
C LEU A 196 1.73 4.26 -2.07
N ALA A 197 1.15 3.62 -3.09
CA ALA A 197 -0.29 3.42 -3.17
C ALA A 197 -0.62 1.92 -3.28
N ILE A 198 -1.55 1.43 -2.46
CA ILE A 198 -2.13 0.08 -2.54
C ILE A 198 -3.59 0.24 -2.96
N LEU A 199 -3.90 -0.13 -4.19
CA LEU A 199 -5.18 0.10 -4.85
C LEU A 199 -5.85 -1.24 -5.14
N ALA A 200 -7.07 -1.42 -4.65
CA ALA A 200 -7.69 -2.73 -4.63
C ALA A 200 -9.22 -2.63 -4.65
N GLY A 201 -9.89 -3.59 -5.23
CA GLY A 201 -11.33 -3.78 -4.99
C GLY A 201 -11.60 -4.50 -3.66
N THR A 202 -12.85 -4.48 -3.22
CA THR A 202 -13.28 -5.17 -1.99
C THR A 202 -12.97 -6.67 -2.08
N GLY A 203 -12.41 -7.24 -1.01
CA GLY A 203 -12.12 -8.68 -0.92
C GLY A 203 -10.89 -9.16 -1.71
N SER A 204 -10.10 -8.28 -2.34
CA SER A 204 -8.91 -8.63 -3.12
C SER A 204 -7.69 -9.01 -2.26
N GLY A 205 -7.70 -8.74 -0.95
CA GLY A 205 -6.59 -9.02 -0.04
C GLY A 205 -5.73 -7.80 0.30
N LYS A 206 -6.26 -6.58 0.17
CA LYS A 206 -5.61 -5.29 0.42
C LYS A 206 -4.91 -5.24 1.79
N SER A 207 -5.65 -5.40 2.88
CA SER A 207 -5.11 -5.34 4.25
C SER A 207 -4.17 -6.51 4.57
N TYR A 208 -4.37 -7.66 3.92
CA TYR A 208 -3.43 -8.77 3.98
C TYR A 208 -2.07 -8.39 3.37
N THR A 209 -2.09 -7.82 2.16
CA THR A 209 -0.86 -7.37 1.45
C THR A 209 -0.15 -6.26 2.22
N ALA A 210 -0.89 -5.30 2.77
CA ALA A 210 -0.35 -4.27 3.65
C ALA A 210 0.29 -4.88 4.92
N GLY A 211 -0.35 -5.89 5.51
CA GLY A 211 0.21 -6.63 6.64
C GLY A 211 1.54 -7.31 6.30
N VAL A 212 1.65 -7.99 5.15
CA VAL A 212 2.92 -8.57 4.67
C VAL A 212 3.99 -7.49 4.54
N LEU A 213 3.64 -6.34 3.99
CA LEU A 213 4.58 -5.23 3.84
C LEU A 213 5.07 -4.72 5.20
N ILE A 214 4.17 -4.55 6.18
CA ILE A 214 4.52 -4.08 7.52
C ILE A 214 5.43 -5.10 8.21
N GLU A 215 5.14 -6.39 8.09
CA GLU A 215 6.02 -7.46 8.58
C GLU A 215 7.44 -7.29 8.02
N GLU A 216 7.60 -7.13 6.70
CA GLU A 216 8.91 -6.93 6.08
C GLU A 216 9.62 -5.67 6.57
N LEU A 217 8.88 -4.57 6.77
CA LEU A 217 9.43 -3.33 7.30
C LEU A 217 9.94 -3.45 8.74
N LEU A 218 9.37 -4.34 9.53
CA LEU A 218 9.73 -4.58 10.94
C LEU A 218 10.71 -5.74 11.14
N LEU A 219 11.14 -6.44 10.07
CA LEU A 219 12.20 -7.44 10.19
C LEU A 219 13.51 -6.82 10.72
N PRO A 220 14.39 -7.64 11.38
CA PRO A 220 15.67 -7.16 11.93
C PRO A 220 16.57 -6.43 10.94
N LYS A 221 16.44 -6.74 9.64
CA LYS A 221 17.20 -6.11 8.55
C LYS A 221 16.70 -4.70 8.18
N ASN A 222 15.44 -4.32 8.51
CA ASN A 222 14.81 -3.06 8.08
C ASN A 222 14.48 -2.11 9.22
N ARG A 223 13.92 -2.59 10.34
CA ARG A 223 13.66 -1.82 11.59
C ARG A 223 12.99 -0.47 11.35
N ALA A 224 12.00 -0.41 10.47
CA ALA A 224 11.34 0.83 10.12
C ALA A 224 10.55 1.44 11.29
N ALA A 225 10.37 2.77 11.27
CA ALA A 225 9.44 3.48 12.15
C ALA A 225 8.13 3.71 11.39
N VAL A 226 7.06 3.01 11.81
CA VAL A 226 5.79 2.95 11.07
C VAL A 226 4.63 3.44 11.93
N LEU A 227 3.74 4.23 11.33
CA LEU A 227 2.44 4.63 11.91
C LEU A 227 1.32 4.20 10.97
N ILE A 228 0.24 3.63 11.51
CA ILE A 228 -0.93 3.19 10.74
C ILE A 228 -2.16 3.90 11.28
N PHE A 229 -2.88 4.59 10.39
CA PHE A 229 -4.26 5.02 10.66
C PHE A 229 -5.18 3.87 10.23
N ASP A 230 -5.85 3.25 11.20
CA ASP A 230 -6.66 2.03 11.05
C ASP A 230 -8.14 2.30 11.35
N PRO A 231 -8.93 2.78 10.35
CA PRO A 231 -10.35 3.05 10.54
C PRO A 231 -11.23 1.81 10.81
N HIS A 232 -10.72 0.62 10.55
CA HIS A 232 -11.49 -0.63 10.65
C HIS A 232 -11.00 -1.60 11.73
N GLY A 233 -9.84 -1.34 12.35
CA GLY A 233 -9.28 -2.20 13.39
C GLY A 233 -8.67 -3.52 12.87
N GLU A 234 -8.18 -3.54 11.63
CA GLU A 234 -7.72 -4.78 10.96
C GLU A 234 -6.26 -5.16 11.26
N TYR A 235 -5.49 -4.27 11.91
CA TYR A 235 -4.04 -4.43 12.07
C TYR A 235 -3.59 -4.82 13.48
N SER A 236 -4.50 -5.02 14.44
CA SER A 236 -4.18 -5.35 15.84
C SER A 236 -3.39 -6.65 16.00
N THR A 237 -3.62 -7.63 15.11
CA THR A 237 -2.93 -8.92 15.09
C THR A 237 -1.43 -8.81 14.79
N LEU A 238 -0.95 -7.69 14.27
CA LEU A 238 0.48 -7.43 14.11
C LEU A 238 1.24 -7.44 15.45
N ALA A 239 0.55 -7.34 16.60
CA ALA A 239 1.15 -7.51 17.92
C ALA A 239 1.83 -8.87 18.10
N GLU A 240 1.43 -9.90 17.36
CA GLU A 240 2.06 -11.23 17.36
C GLU A 240 3.53 -11.19 16.93
N MET A 241 3.95 -10.20 16.13
CA MET A 241 5.35 -10.03 15.72
C MET A 241 6.31 -9.97 16.93
N GLN A 242 5.86 -9.47 18.07
CA GLN A 242 6.70 -9.33 19.27
C GLN A 242 7.14 -10.69 19.86
N SER A 243 6.40 -11.76 19.60
CA SER A 243 6.69 -13.10 20.08
C SER A 243 7.20 -14.06 19.00
N HIS A 244 7.09 -13.66 17.72
CA HIS A 244 7.43 -14.54 16.61
C HIS A 244 8.93 -14.52 16.31
N THR A 245 9.56 -15.70 16.20
CA THR A 245 11.02 -15.85 16.05
C THR A 245 11.62 -15.16 14.82
N GLN A 246 10.86 -15.03 13.73
CA GLN A 246 11.30 -14.37 12.49
C GLN A 246 11.67 -12.88 12.70
N PHE A 247 11.11 -12.26 13.72
CA PHE A 247 11.33 -10.84 14.01
C PHE A 247 12.40 -10.60 15.09
N LEU A 248 13.03 -11.64 15.61
CA LEU A 248 14.10 -11.51 16.61
C LEU A 248 15.45 -11.36 15.93
N GLY A 249 16.21 -10.32 16.27
CA GLY A 249 17.57 -10.12 15.81
C GLY A 249 18.60 -10.72 16.75
N GLU A 250 19.73 -11.15 16.22
CA GLU A 250 20.86 -11.67 17.00
C GLU A 250 21.43 -10.65 17.99
N ASP A 251 21.26 -9.35 17.68
CA ASP A 251 21.67 -8.21 18.53
C ASP A 251 20.64 -7.87 19.63
N GLY A 252 19.65 -8.75 19.85
CA GLY A 252 18.58 -8.52 20.83
C GLY A 252 17.41 -7.68 20.31
N TYR A 253 17.41 -7.35 19.02
CA TYR A 253 16.29 -6.63 18.41
C TYR A 253 14.99 -7.42 18.55
N ARG A 254 13.92 -6.70 18.90
CA ARG A 254 12.54 -7.16 18.92
C ARG A 254 11.65 -6.01 18.47
N PRO A 255 10.73 -6.21 17.51
CA PRO A 255 9.83 -5.15 17.08
C PRO A 255 8.91 -4.74 18.24
N LYS A 256 8.58 -3.47 18.29
CA LYS A 256 7.64 -2.88 19.22
C LYS A 256 6.34 -2.58 18.50
N VAL A 257 5.25 -3.17 18.96
CA VAL A 257 3.92 -2.94 18.39
C VAL A 257 3.06 -2.27 19.45
N LYS A 258 2.66 -1.03 19.14
CA LYS A 258 1.73 -0.25 19.96
C LYS A 258 0.38 -0.21 19.27
N VAL A 259 -0.64 -0.77 19.88
CA VAL A 259 -2.02 -0.66 19.42
C VAL A 259 -2.72 0.32 20.36
N LEU A 260 -3.08 1.48 19.83
CA LEU A 260 -3.78 2.51 20.59
C LEU A 260 -5.28 2.43 20.29
N SER A 261 -6.07 2.19 21.32
CA SER A 261 -7.53 2.26 21.26
C SER A 261 -8.00 3.69 20.98
N PRO A 262 -9.26 3.90 20.54
CA PRO A 262 -9.77 5.25 20.30
C PRO A 262 -9.61 6.20 21.50
N GLN A 263 -9.79 5.70 22.72
CA GLN A 263 -9.69 6.47 23.96
C GLN A 263 -8.25 6.91 24.30
N GLU A 264 -7.25 6.22 23.78
CA GLU A 264 -5.83 6.55 23.97
C GLU A 264 -5.31 7.56 22.93
N ILE A 265 -6.08 7.82 21.86
CA ILE A 265 -5.72 8.80 20.84
C ILE A 265 -6.05 10.20 21.36
N LYS A 266 -5.02 10.97 21.69
CA LYS A 266 -5.14 12.32 22.23
C LYS A 266 -4.38 13.31 21.37
N ILE A 267 -5.06 14.36 20.93
CA ILE A 267 -4.49 15.47 20.14
C ILE A 267 -4.52 16.74 20.99
N ARG A 268 -3.41 17.46 20.99
CA ARG A 268 -3.30 18.73 21.69
C ARG A 268 -4.25 19.75 21.05
N VAL A 269 -5.18 20.32 21.82
CA VAL A 269 -6.10 21.37 21.37
C VAL A 269 -5.36 22.53 20.72
N SER A 270 -4.29 23.01 21.36
CA SER A 270 -3.49 24.15 20.85
C SER A 270 -2.71 23.83 19.56
N SER A 271 -2.67 22.59 19.10
CA SER A 271 -2.11 22.20 17.79
C SER A 271 -3.13 22.27 16.64
N LEU A 272 -4.42 22.42 16.97
CA LEU A 272 -5.50 22.57 15.98
C LEU A 272 -5.43 23.96 15.34
N ASN A 273 -5.67 24.05 14.05
CA ASN A 273 -5.82 25.32 13.37
C ASN A 273 -7.31 25.68 13.19
N PHE A 274 -7.58 26.90 12.75
CA PHE A 274 -8.94 27.40 12.52
C PHE A 274 -9.80 26.45 11.67
N PHE A 275 -9.19 25.87 10.66
CA PHE A 275 -9.90 24.99 9.74
C PHE A 275 -10.16 23.58 10.30
N ASP A 276 -9.33 23.11 11.24
CA ASP A 276 -9.59 21.89 11.97
C ASP A 276 -10.85 22.06 12.82
N ILE A 277 -10.97 23.20 13.53
CA ILE A 277 -12.16 23.55 14.29
C ILE A 277 -13.39 23.64 13.39
N LEU A 278 -13.29 24.28 12.21
CA LEU A 278 -14.39 24.32 11.24
C LEU A 278 -14.85 22.94 10.78
N THR A 279 -13.94 21.99 10.65
CA THR A 279 -14.29 20.62 10.25
C THR A 279 -15.06 19.90 11.35
N LEU A 280 -14.74 20.16 12.62
CA LEU A 280 -15.43 19.59 13.76
C LEU A 280 -16.81 20.25 14.02
N LEU A 281 -17.08 21.41 13.41
CA LEU A 281 -18.31 22.18 13.58
C LEU A 281 -19.11 22.24 12.26
N PRO A 282 -19.78 21.16 11.85
CA PRO A 282 -20.58 21.17 10.62
C PRO A 282 -21.76 22.17 10.75
N GLU A 283 -22.32 22.57 9.59
CA GLU A 283 -23.54 23.41 9.50
C GLU A 283 -23.43 24.76 10.20
N MET A 284 -22.31 25.45 10.05
CA MET A 284 -22.16 26.81 10.56
C MET A 284 -22.71 27.86 9.59
N THR A 285 -23.47 28.85 10.14
CA THR A 285 -23.85 30.05 9.39
C THR A 285 -22.62 30.93 9.16
N ASP A 286 -22.67 31.81 8.14
CA ASP A 286 -21.56 32.73 7.85
C ASP A 286 -21.28 33.70 9.01
N ARG A 287 -22.30 34.07 9.78
CA ARG A 287 -22.16 34.87 11.01
C ARG A 287 -21.39 34.09 12.08
N GLN A 288 -21.72 32.83 12.33
CA GLN A 288 -21.00 31.98 13.27
C GLN A 288 -19.54 31.78 12.86
N LYS A 289 -19.28 31.58 11.56
CA LYS A 289 -17.89 31.48 11.02
C LYS A 289 -17.11 32.77 11.28
N SER A 290 -17.73 33.94 11.07
CA SER A 290 -17.08 35.23 11.33
C SER A 290 -16.75 35.42 12.80
N PHE A 291 -17.67 35.09 13.72
CA PHE A 291 -17.39 35.11 15.15
C PHE A 291 -16.27 34.16 15.54
N LEU A 292 -16.31 32.93 15.07
CA LEU A 292 -15.26 31.94 15.33
C LEU A 292 -13.90 32.42 14.82
N GLU A 293 -13.85 33.02 13.63
CA GLU A 293 -12.59 33.51 13.06
C GLU A 293 -11.98 34.64 13.90
N LYS A 294 -12.79 35.62 14.33
CA LYS A 294 -12.35 36.70 15.18
C LYS A 294 -11.87 36.18 16.55
N ALA A 295 -12.66 35.29 17.17
CA ALA A 295 -12.33 34.66 18.44
C ALA A 295 -11.04 33.83 18.34
N PHE A 296 -10.91 32.98 17.32
CA PHE A 296 -9.73 32.15 17.12
C PHE A 296 -8.45 32.98 16.94
N ARG A 297 -8.51 34.04 16.13
CA ARG A 297 -7.38 34.95 15.96
C ARG A 297 -6.98 35.62 17.29
N LYS A 298 -7.95 36.07 18.07
CA LYS A 298 -7.71 36.67 19.39
C LYS A 298 -7.06 35.67 20.34
N THR A 299 -7.66 34.49 20.51
CA THR A 299 -7.19 33.43 21.41
C THR A 299 -5.77 33.00 21.05
N THR A 300 -5.50 32.73 19.77
CA THR A 300 -4.16 32.28 19.31
C THR A 300 -3.11 33.39 19.32
N HIS A 301 -3.50 34.66 19.24
CA HIS A 301 -2.57 35.79 19.39
C HIS A 301 -2.08 35.93 20.83
N PHE A 302 -2.97 35.80 21.80
CA PHE A 302 -2.62 35.95 23.23
C PHE A 302 -1.92 34.71 23.80
N ASN A 303 -2.32 33.50 23.36
CA ASN A 303 -1.73 32.25 23.86
C ASN A 303 -1.52 31.23 22.74
N PRO A 304 -0.49 31.41 21.88
CA PRO A 304 -0.31 30.58 20.67
C PRO A 304 0.02 29.11 20.97
N VAL A 305 0.51 28.80 22.17
CA VAL A 305 1.06 27.46 22.50
C VAL A 305 0.15 26.63 23.39
N ARG A 306 -0.71 27.28 24.20
CA ARG A 306 -1.47 26.60 25.27
C ARG A 306 -2.93 27.00 25.37
N TRP A 307 -3.52 27.54 24.28
CA TRP A 307 -4.94 27.88 24.29
C TRP A 307 -5.81 26.64 24.47
N THR A 308 -6.99 26.83 25.06
CA THR A 308 -8.00 25.80 25.33
C THR A 308 -9.27 26.10 24.56
N ILE A 309 -10.19 25.12 24.46
CA ILE A 309 -11.53 25.38 23.91
C ILE A 309 -12.28 26.41 24.77
N GLN A 310 -12.06 26.40 26.08
CA GLN A 310 -12.68 27.40 26.98
C GLN A 310 -12.20 28.83 26.65
N ASP A 311 -10.89 29.03 26.41
CA ASP A 311 -10.36 30.34 25.98
C ASP A 311 -10.98 30.81 24.66
N LEU A 312 -11.30 29.87 23.77
CA LEU A 312 -11.99 30.16 22.51
C LEU A 312 -13.47 30.53 22.75
N ILE A 313 -14.18 29.83 23.64
CA ILE A 313 -15.55 30.14 24.07
C ILE A 313 -15.60 31.53 24.70
N ASP A 314 -14.70 31.82 25.63
CA ASP A 314 -14.63 33.13 26.29
C ASP A 314 -14.41 34.25 25.26
N SER A 315 -13.57 34.04 24.28
CA SER A 315 -13.32 34.99 23.18
C SER A 315 -14.53 35.17 22.25
N VAL A 316 -15.35 34.12 22.03
CA VAL A 316 -16.62 34.22 21.28
C VAL A 316 -17.62 35.10 22.06
N ASN A 317 -17.77 34.87 23.35
CA ASN A 317 -18.71 35.63 24.22
C ASN A 317 -18.31 37.12 24.34
N GLU A 318 -17.03 37.42 24.41
CA GLU A 318 -16.51 38.79 24.38
C GLU A 318 -16.77 39.48 23.02
N ALA A 319 -16.64 38.78 21.91
CA ALA A 319 -16.88 39.33 20.59
C ALA A 319 -18.39 39.67 20.38
N ASP A 320 -19.29 38.84 20.90
CA ASP A 320 -20.73 39.06 20.83
C ASP A 320 -21.17 40.26 21.66
N SER A 321 -20.62 40.41 22.88
CA SER A 321 -20.94 41.53 23.79
C SER A 321 -20.49 42.90 23.24
N SER A 322 -19.55 42.92 22.32
CA SER A 322 -19.02 44.18 21.74
C SER A 322 -19.83 44.69 20.53
N GLU A 323 -20.67 43.88 19.88
CA GLU A 323 -21.38 44.28 18.65
C GLU A 323 -22.79 44.78 18.85
N ASP A 324 -23.59 44.37 19.90
CA ASP A 324 -25.01 44.80 19.98
C ASP A 324 -25.65 44.81 21.39
N GLY A 325 -24.95 44.58 22.48
CA GLY A 325 -25.50 44.64 23.85
C GLY A 325 -26.60 43.62 24.18
N SER A 326 -26.92 42.70 23.28
CA SER A 326 -27.83 41.58 23.51
C SER A 326 -27.09 40.28 23.12
N GLN A 327 -27.05 39.30 24.04
CA GLN A 327 -26.55 37.96 23.74
C GLN A 327 -27.29 37.41 22.52
N GLY A 328 -26.62 37.38 21.37
CA GLY A 328 -27.21 36.92 20.12
C GLY A 328 -27.32 35.39 20.12
N SER A 329 -28.43 34.88 19.64
CA SER A 329 -28.69 33.43 19.48
C SER A 329 -27.56 32.69 18.69
N SER A 330 -26.78 33.43 17.89
CA SER A 330 -25.66 32.89 17.09
C SER A 330 -24.42 32.58 17.93
N ALA A 331 -24.09 33.40 18.93
CA ALA A 331 -22.94 33.17 19.83
C ALA A 331 -23.21 31.99 20.76
N SER A 332 -24.41 31.97 21.38
CA SER A 332 -24.82 30.86 22.26
C SER A 332 -24.91 29.52 21.52
N ALA A 333 -25.34 29.53 20.25
CA ALA A 333 -25.33 28.32 19.42
C ALA A 333 -23.90 27.88 19.06
N LEU A 334 -22.96 28.81 18.86
CA LEU A 334 -21.57 28.52 18.63
C LEU A 334 -20.89 28.00 19.89
N GLU A 335 -21.14 28.60 21.04
CA GLU A 335 -20.68 28.14 22.35
C GLU A 335 -21.07 26.68 22.58
N TRP A 336 -22.35 26.35 22.43
CA TRP A 336 -22.84 24.96 22.55
C TRP A 336 -22.09 23.99 21.62
N LYS A 337 -21.79 24.39 20.39
CA LYS A 337 -21.03 23.58 19.44
C LYS A 337 -19.58 23.41 19.91
N LEU A 338 -18.92 24.44 20.39
CA LEU A 338 -17.54 24.37 20.92
C LEU A 338 -17.46 23.50 22.18
N GLU A 339 -18.48 23.54 23.06
CA GLU A 339 -18.56 22.61 24.20
C GLU A 339 -18.57 21.12 23.76
N GLN A 340 -19.14 20.79 22.60
CA GLN A 340 -19.10 19.42 22.10
C GLN A 340 -17.65 18.98 21.77
N ILE A 341 -16.82 19.90 21.24
CA ILE A 341 -15.40 19.62 21.02
C ILE A 341 -14.67 19.44 22.35
N GLU A 342 -14.99 20.26 23.36
CA GLU A 342 -14.37 20.15 24.69
C GLU A 342 -14.70 18.82 25.38
N ARG A 343 -15.92 18.30 25.17
CA ARG A 343 -16.36 17.01 25.71
C ARG A 343 -15.81 15.82 24.91
N SER A 344 -15.28 16.04 23.72
CA SER A 344 -14.69 14.97 22.92
C SER A 344 -13.48 14.37 23.65
N PRO A 345 -13.41 13.04 23.79
CA PRO A 345 -12.30 12.40 24.48
C PRO A 345 -10.96 12.50 23.73
N TYR A 346 -10.96 12.98 22.48
CA TYR A 346 -9.80 12.96 21.60
C TYR A 346 -8.97 14.24 21.63
N PHE A 347 -9.50 15.34 22.19
CA PHE A 347 -8.82 16.64 22.21
C PHE A 347 -8.50 17.05 23.64
N SER A 348 -7.21 17.19 23.96
CA SER A 348 -6.75 17.53 25.32
C SER A 348 -5.45 18.30 25.27
N ASN A 349 -5.28 19.28 26.16
CA ASN A 349 -4.00 19.97 26.34
C ASN A 349 -3.09 19.30 27.36
N LEU A 350 -3.64 18.43 28.20
CA LEU A 350 -2.91 17.74 29.27
C LEU A 350 -2.24 16.46 28.75
N GLU A 351 -3.02 15.65 28.02
CA GLU A 351 -2.56 14.39 27.45
C GLU A 351 -2.58 14.51 25.94
N HIS A 352 -1.48 14.21 25.28
CA HIS A 352 -1.38 14.21 23.81
C HIS A 352 -0.26 13.30 23.35
N LEU A 353 -0.42 12.78 22.15
CA LEU A 353 0.57 11.95 21.49
C LEU A 353 1.63 12.84 20.83
N SER A 354 2.88 12.70 21.27
CA SER A 354 4.03 13.36 20.66
C SER A 354 4.59 12.53 19.49
N PRO A 355 5.40 13.13 18.59
CA PRO A 355 6.12 12.36 17.57
C PRO A 355 6.99 11.24 18.16
N ARG A 356 7.55 11.41 19.35
CA ARG A 356 8.33 10.35 20.04
C ARG A 356 7.47 9.19 20.50
N ASP A 357 6.22 9.44 20.87
CA ASP A 357 5.32 8.37 21.29
C ASP A 357 4.89 7.53 20.09
N LEU A 358 4.74 8.18 18.94
CA LEU A 358 4.23 7.59 17.71
C LEU A 358 5.32 6.85 16.92
N PHE A 359 6.57 7.31 16.96
CA PHE A 359 7.64 6.81 16.09
C PHE A 359 8.90 6.42 16.86
N GLU A 360 9.40 5.24 16.56
CA GLU A 360 10.70 4.73 16.98
C GLU A 360 11.19 3.71 15.93
N PRO A 361 12.49 3.66 15.56
CA PRO A 361 12.99 2.61 14.69
C PRO A 361 12.70 1.21 15.25
N GLY A 362 12.11 0.34 14.45
CA GLY A 362 11.62 -0.97 14.88
C GLY A 362 10.26 -0.94 15.58
N GLN A 363 9.54 0.19 15.54
CA GLN A 363 8.20 0.32 16.11
C GLN A 363 7.15 0.50 15.00
N VAL A 364 6.03 -0.20 15.15
CA VAL A 364 4.77 0.15 14.48
C VAL A 364 3.76 0.61 15.52
N THR A 365 3.18 1.79 15.29
CA THR A 365 2.07 2.32 16.08
C THR A 365 0.79 2.26 15.25
N ILE A 366 -0.26 1.66 15.79
CA ILE A 366 -1.55 1.44 15.13
C ILE A 366 -2.58 2.29 15.87
N LEU A 367 -3.19 3.24 15.18
CA LEU A 367 -4.27 4.06 15.71
C LEU A 367 -5.61 3.45 15.28
N GLN A 368 -6.27 2.76 16.19
CA GLN A 368 -7.61 2.22 15.94
C GLN A 368 -8.63 3.35 15.98
N MET A 369 -9.32 3.58 14.85
CA MET A 369 -10.23 4.72 14.70
C MET A 369 -11.68 4.29 14.39
N ASN A 370 -12.00 3.02 14.61
CA ASN A 370 -13.27 2.40 14.24
C ASN A 370 -14.51 3.00 14.98
N GLU A 371 -14.31 3.62 16.14
CA GLU A 371 -15.37 4.26 16.93
C GLU A 371 -15.37 5.78 16.82
N ILE A 372 -14.46 6.35 16.01
CA ILE A 372 -14.29 7.81 15.85
C ILE A 372 -15.07 8.27 14.62
N SER A 373 -15.77 9.40 14.70
CA SER A 373 -16.49 9.99 13.56
C SER A 373 -15.54 10.33 12.40
N GLN A 374 -16.05 10.39 11.17
CA GLN A 374 -15.20 10.65 10.00
C GLN A 374 -14.57 12.04 10.07
N GLU A 375 -15.26 13.04 10.58
CA GLU A 375 -14.78 14.40 10.76
C GLU A 375 -13.62 14.44 11.76
N GLU A 376 -13.80 13.78 12.92
CA GLU A 376 -12.73 13.66 13.93
C GLU A 376 -11.54 12.85 13.39
N GLN A 377 -11.77 11.74 12.65
CA GLN A 377 -10.69 10.99 12.00
C GLN A 377 -9.85 11.89 11.08
N GLN A 378 -10.50 12.75 10.27
CA GLN A 378 -9.82 13.68 9.37
C GLN A 378 -8.99 14.72 10.14
N VAL A 379 -9.51 15.26 11.23
CA VAL A 379 -8.82 16.27 12.04
C VAL A 379 -7.64 15.65 12.79
N ILE A 380 -7.82 14.48 13.40
CA ILE A 380 -6.76 13.72 14.08
C ILE A 380 -5.63 13.41 13.09
N ALA A 381 -5.97 12.88 11.91
CA ALA A 381 -4.97 12.56 10.90
C ALA A 381 -4.24 13.82 10.40
N ALA A 382 -4.96 14.91 10.12
CA ALA A 382 -4.36 16.16 9.70
C ALA A 382 -3.41 16.75 10.75
N ALA A 383 -3.78 16.69 12.04
CA ALA A 383 -2.97 17.18 13.15
C ALA A 383 -1.68 16.35 13.31
N ILE A 384 -1.77 15.01 13.32
CA ILE A 384 -0.61 14.11 13.45
C ILE A 384 0.31 14.23 12.24
N LEU A 385 -0.21 14.23 11.01
CA LEU A 385 0.58 14.39 9.79
C LEU A 385 1.34 15.73 9.78
N ARG A 386 0.66 16.81 10.18
CA ARG A 386 1.25 18.15 10.29
C ARG A 386 2.36 18.18 11.33
N GLN A 387 2.12 17.58 12.50
CA GLN A 387 3.09 17.47 13.58
C GLN A 387 4.31 16.65 13.16
N ALA A 388 4.13 15.49 12.54
CA ALA A 388 5.21 14.65 12.02
C ALA A 388 6.05 15.37 10.97
N ASN A 389 5.39 16.09 10.03
CA ASN A 389 6.09 16.88 9.01
C ASN A 389 6.93 18.02 9.63
N HIS A 390 6.37 18.77 10.58
CA HIS A 390 7.11 19.82 11.31
C HIS A 390 8.27 19.24 12.11
N ALA A 391 8.05 18.13 12.82
CA ALA A 391 9.08 17.47 13.60
C ALA A 391 10.25 17.02 12.72
N ARG A 392 9.98 16.32 11.61
CA ARG A 392 11.03 15.89 10.67
C ARG A 392 11.76 17.04 10.03
N MET A 393 11.03 18.03 9.52
CA MET A 393 11.61 19.20 8.86
C MET A 393 12.49 20.02 9.82
N ASN A 394 12.02 20.29 11.03
CA ASN A 394 12.74 21.13 11.99
C ASN A 394 13.92 20.38 12.62
N THR A 395 13.79 19.08 12.87
CA THR A 395 14.92 18.24 13.31
C THR A 395 16.01 18.19 12.23
N HIS A 396 15.61 17.97 10.96
CA HIS A 396 16.57 17.95 9.85
C HIS A 396 17.29 19.29 9.65
N LYS A 397 16.60 20.41 9.91
CA LYS A 397 17.19 21.78 9.86
C LYS A 397 17.98 22.16 11.13
N GLY A 398 18.07 21.27 12.12
CA GLY A 398 18.77 21.55 13.38
C GLY A 398 18.09 22.59 14.27
N LYS A 399 16.77 22.79 14.12
CA LYS A 399 16.00 23.78 14.89
C LYS A 399 15.40 23.23 16.18
N ILE A 400 15.44 21.93 16.37
CA ILE A 400 14.87 21.21 17.52
C ILE A 400 16.00 20.44 18.22
N GLU A 401 16.10 20.61 19.53
CA GLU A 401 17.08 19.90 20.34
C GLU A 401 16.64 18.46 20.64
N SER A 402 17.60 17.58 20.94
CA SER A 402 17.35 16.16 21.19
C SER A 402 16.45 15.87 22.41
N ARG A 403 16.26 16.85 23.32
CA ARG A 403 15.38 16.72 24.50
C ARG A 403 13.91 17.07 24.21
N ASP A 404 13.63 17.73 23.09
CA ASP A 404 12.27 18.16 22.72
C ASP A 404 11.39 16.94 22.38
N GLU A 405 10.11 16.99 22.72
CA GLU A 405 9.11 15.96 22.41
C GLU A 405 8.89 15.79 20.89
N ASN A 406 9.15 16.87 20.13
CA ASN A 406 9.04 16.87 18.67
C ASN A 406 10.35 16.49 17.95
N TYR A 407 11.40 16.08 18.68
CA TYR A 407 12.64 15.64 18.06
C TYR A 407 12.47 14.29 17.38
N LEU A 408 12.61 14.26 16.04
CA LEU A 408 12.41 13.09 15.20
C LEU A 408 13.59 12.92 14.22
N PRO A 409 14.71 12.30 14.64
CA PRO A 409 15.96 12.28 13.86
C PRO A 409 16.03 11.26 12.73
N TYR A 410 15.12 10.29 12.67
CA TYR A 410 15.09 9.21 11.69
C TYR A 410 13.90 9.34 10.73
N PRO A 411 14.00 8.73 9.52
CA PRO A 411 12.88 8.65 8.59
C PRO A 411 11.70 7.89 9.18
N VAL A 412 10.49 8.25 8.76
CA VAL A 412 9.25 7.59 9.20
C VAL A 412 8.35 7.27 8.02
N PHE A 413 7.54 6.23 8.16
CA PHE A 413 6.57 5.80 7.17
C PHE A 413 5.17 5.76 7.76
N ILE A 414 4.23 6.47 7.13
CA ILE A 414 2.86 6.61 7.62
C ILE A 414 1.90 5.95 6.62
N LEU A 415 1.13 4.99 7.07
CA LEU A 415 0.11 4.30 6.28
C LEU A 415 -1.28 4.83 6.64
N LEU A 416 -2.05 5.22 5.61
CA LEU A 416 -3.44 5.60 5.74
C LEU A 416 -4.33 4.54 5.08
N GLU A 417 -5.00 3.75 5.93
CA GLU A 417 -6.04 2.81 5.48
C GLU A 417 -7.30 3.61 5.10
N GLU A 418 -8.01 3.18 4.05
CA GLU A 418 -9.15 3.89 3.47
C GLU A 418 -8.85 5.37 3.12
N ALA A 419 -7.70 5.58 2.46
CA ALA A 419 -7.14 6.90 2.16
C ALA A 419 -8.11 7.88 1.49
N HIS A 420 -9.14 7.37 0.79
CA HIS A 420 -10.19 8.19 0.19
C HIS A 420 -11.04 8.96 1.22
N ARG A 421 -11.05 8.53 2.51
CA ARG A 421 -11.69 9.29 3.60
C ARG A 421 -10.89 10.52 4.00
N PHE A 422 -9.56 10.45 3.87
CA PHE A 422 -8.63 11.52 4.24
C PHE A 422 -8.34 12.47 3.08
N ALA A 423 -8.35 11.96 1.87
CA ALA A 423 -8.09 12.73 0.64
C ALA A 423 -9.15 12.45 -0.44
N PRO A 424 -10.41 12.85 -0.23
CA PRO A 424 -11.49 12.62 -1.19
C PRO A 424 -11.28 13.42 -2.49
N ALA A 425 -11.69 12.83 -3.63
CA ALA A 425 -11.51 13.43 -4.96
C ALA A 425 -12.25 14.78 -5.10
N HIS A 426 -13.52 14.82 -4.70
CA HIS A 426 -14.42 15.94 -5.00
C HIS A 426 -14.73 16.84 -3.80
N GLU A 427 -14.48 16.36 -2.57
CA GLU A 427 -14.79 17.12 -1.36
C GLU A 427 -13.54 17.82 -0.81
N PRO A 428 -13.69 19.01 -0.21
CA PRO A 428 -12.60 19.64 0.50
C PRO A 428 -12.28 18.85 1.78
N SER A 429 -11.00 18.56 2.00
CA SER A 429 -10.51 17.94 3.24
C SER A 429 -9.23 18.62 3.68
N ARG A 430 -9.08 18.84 4.99
CA ARG A 430 -7.87 19.43 5.56
C ARG A 430 -6.70 18.46 5.54
N CYS A 431 -6.97 17.20 5.79
CA CYS A 431 -5.98 16.15 5.65
C CYS A 431 -5.41 16.10 4.22
N LYS A 432 -6.25 16.29 3.20
CA LYS A 432 -5.86 16.38 1.79
C LYS A 432 -4.81 17.47 1.53
N GLN A 433 -4.95 18.66 2.13
CA GLN A 433 -3.98 19.75 1.95
C GLN A 433 -2.62 19.41 2.61
N VAL A 434 -2.65 18.82 3.80
CA VAL A 434 -1.43 18.37 4.50
C VAL A 434 -0.74 17.27 3.72
N LEU A 435 -1.50 16.30 3.22
CA LEU A 435 -0.98 15.22 2.38
C LEU A 435 -0.32 15.73 1.10
N ARG A 436 -0.92 16.68 0.39
CA ARG A 436 -0.31 17.31 -0.80
C ARG A 436 1.07 17.90 -0.47
N THR A 437 1.20 18.60 0.65
CA THR A 437 2.49 19.16 1.09
C THR A 437 3.50 18.06 1.39
N ILE A 438 3.10 17.02 2.12
CA ILE A 438 4.00 15.91 2.48
C ILE A 438 4.45 15.14 1.22
N LEU A 439 3.53 14.82 0.33
CA LEU A 439 3.83 14.05 -0.89
C LEU A 439 4.76 14.82 -1.84
N SER A 440 4.67 16.15 -1.89
CA SER A 440 5.54 16.98 -2.73
C SER A 440 6.92 17.26 -2.10
N GLU A 441 7.02 17.37 -0.77
CA GLU A 441 8.23 17.84 -0.09
C GLU A 441 8.83 16.82 0.90
N GLY A 442 8.03 15.88 1.41
CA GLY A 442 8.39 14.96 2.50
C GLY A 442 9.60 14.08 2.19
N ARG A 443 9.81 13.73 0.92
CA ARG A 443 10.99 12.97 0.45
C ARG A 443 12.30 13.55 0.97
N LYS A 444 12.45 14.90 0.93
CA LYS A 444 13.67 15.60 1.36
C LYS A 444 13.94 15.44 2.86
N PHE A 445 12.88 15.22 3.63
CA PHE A 445 12.96 15.12 5.09
C PHE A 445 12.82 13.68 5.60
N GLY A 446 12.66 12.69 4.72
CA GLY A 446 12.49 11.30 5.10
C GLY A 446 11.12 11.02 5.73
N LEU A 447 10.07 11.68 5.24
CA LEU A 447 8.69 11.40 5.61
C LEU A 447 8.00 10.71 4.42
N GLY A 448 7.78 9.40 4.53
CA GLY A 448 7.08 8.58 3.56
C GLY A 448 5.61 8.39 3.92
N VAL A 449 4.77 8.28 2.90
CA VAL A 449 3.33 8.01 3.06
C VAL A 449 2.93 6.84 2.17
N GLY A 450 2.13 5.93 2.71
CA GLY A 450 1.45 4.87 1.98
C GLY A 450 -0.07 5.08 2.05
N LEU A 451 -0.69 5.11 0.88
CA LEU A 451 -2.13 5.29 0.72
C LEU A 451 -2.76 3.95 0.38
N ILE A 452 -3.71 3.50 1.18
CA ILE A 452 -4.38 2.22 0.97
C ILE A 452 -5.87 2.49 0.77
N THR A 453 -6.45 2.03 -0.35
CA THR A 453 -7.88 2.27 -0.63
C THR A 453 -8.51 1.17 -1.46
N GLN A 454 -9.78 0.89 -1.16
CA GLN A 454 -10.64 0.05 -2.00
C GLN A 454 -11.46 0.85 -3.02
N ARG A 455 -11.38 2.17 -3.01
CA ARG A 455 -12.13 3.07 -3.90
C ARG A 455 -11.20 4.09 -4.56
N PRO A 456 -10.34 3.63 -5.50
CA PRO A 456 -9.36 4.53 -6.13
C PRO A 456 -10.01 5.72 -6.85
N GLY A 457 -11.19 5.55 -7.45
CA GLY A 457 -11.92 6.64 -8.10
C GLY A 457 -12.47 7.71 -7.12
N LYS A 458 -12.49 7.44 -5.81
CA LYS A 458 -12.85 8.42 -4.78
C LYS A 458 -11.65 9.09 -4.14
N LEU A 459 -10.44 8.66 -4.44
CA LEU A 459 -9.19 9.27 -3.99
C LEU A 459 -8.77 10.40 -4.94
N ASP A 460 -8.23 11.48 -4.40
CA ASP A 460 -7.72 12.61 -5.18
C ASP A 460 -6.62 12.16 -6.14
N SER A 461 -6.77 12.46 -7.43
CA SER A 461 -5.87 12.01 -8.50
C SER A 461 -4.47 12.64 -8.40
N ASP A 462 -4.38 13.92 -7.97
CA ASP A 462 -3.10 14.59 -7.81
C ASP A 462 -2.28 13.95 -6.69
N ILE A 463 -2.96 13.54 -5.60
CA ILE A 463 -2.35 12.82 -4.49
C ILE A 463 -1.88 11.43 -4.93
N LEU A 464 -2.71 10.72 -5.67
CA LEU A 464 -2.38 9.39 -6.17
C LEU A 464 -1.18 9.41 -7.12
N SER A 465 -1.10 10.40 -8.02
CA SER A 465 0.01 10.55 -8.98
C SER A 465 1.37 10.81 -8.32
N GLN A 466 1.41 11.28 -7.07
CA GLN A 466 2.65 11.46 -6.32
C GLN A 466 3.20 10.15 -5.72
N CYS A 467 2.42 9.07 -5.73
CA CYS A 467 2.86 7.76 -5.25
C CYS A 467 3.60 7.03 -6.37
N MET A 468 4.94 7.08 -6.32
CA MET A 468 5.79 6.49 -7.37
C MET A 468 5.94 4.98 -7.28
N SER A 469 5.49 4.35 -6.18
CA SER A 469 5.36 2.90 -6.04
C SER A 469 3.88 2.54 -5.93
N GLN A 470 3.42 1.56 -6.70
CA GLN A 470 2.00 1.23 -6.79
C GLN A 470 1.78 -0.27 -6.77
N PHE A 471 0.87 -0.69 -5.91
CA PHE A 471 0.39 -2.07 -5.81
C PHE A 471 -1.06 -2.10 -6.29
N LEU A 472 -1.28 -2.70 -7.45
CA LEU A 472 -2.60 -2.79 -8.07
C LEU A 472 -3.12 -4.21 -7.90
N MET A 473 -4.20 -4.35 -7.18
CA MET A 473 -4.87 -5.64 -6.95
C MET A 473 -6.16 -5.70 -7.78
N ARG A 474 -6.92 -6.78 -7.65
CA ARG A 474 -8.16 -6.97 -8.40
C ARG A 474 -9.09 -5.77 -8.29
N ILE A 475 -9.45 -5.16 -9.42
CA ILE A 475 -10.42 -4.07 -9.54
C ILE A 475 -11.34 -4.41 -10.72
N VAL A 476 -12.62 -4.58 -10.44
CA VAL A 476 -13.62 -5.01 -11.43
C VAL A 476 -14.45 -3.83 -11.95
N ASN A 477 -14.63 -2.78 -11.14
CA ASN A 477 -15.43 -1.62 -11.51
C ASN A 477 -14.78 -0.83 -12.67
N PRO A 478 -15.45 -0.68 -13.84
CA PRO A 478 -14.89 0.03 -14.99
C PRO A 478 -14.55 1.50 -14.72
N ALA A 479 -15.34 2.20 -13.88
CA ALA A 479 -15.08 3.59 -13.54
C ALA A 479 -13.79 3.75 -12.72
N ASP A 480 -13.52 2.82 -11.80
CA ASP A 480 -12.28 2.81 -11.03
C ASP A 480 -11.07 2.46 -11.92
N GLN A 481 -11.24 1.54 -12.88
CA GLN A 481 -10.19 1.19 -13.85
C GLN A 481 -9.83 2.38 -14.75
N GLU A 482 -10.83 3.14 -15.23
CA GLU A 482 -10.59 4.30 -16.07
C GLU A 482 -9.86 5.41 -15.30
N ASN A 483 -10.25 5.70 -14.07
CA ASN A 483 -9.54 6.65 -13.21
C ASN A 483 -8.08 6.24 -12.97
N LEU A 484 -7.82 4.93 -12.82
CA LEU A 484 -6.46 4.42 -12.65
C LEU A 484 -5.61 4.58 -13.92
N ARG A 485 -6.17 4.38 -15.10
CA ARG A 485 -5.45 4.57 -16.38
C ARG A 485 -4.85 5.97 -16.52
N HIS A 486 -5.51 6.97 -15.95
CA HIS A 486 -5.02 8.35 -15.96
C HIS A 486 -4.02 8.67 -14.85
N SER A 487 -4.04 7.91 -13.75
CA SER A 487 -3.25 8.20 -12.54
C SER A 487 -2.04 7.28 -12.35
N VAL A 488 -1.99 6.16 -13.08
CA VAL A 488 -0.98 5.10 -12.94
C VAL A 488 -0.22 4.94 -14.25
N GLU A 489 0.89 5.67 -14.38
CA GLU A 489 1.72 5.62 -15.60
C GLU A 489 2.65 4.40 -15.65
N ALA A 490 3.06 3.89 -14.48
CA ALA A 490 4.14 2.92 -14.36
C ALA A 490 3.75 1.47 -14.66
N ALA A 491 2.46 1.12 -14.67
CA ALA A 491 2.03 -0.28 -14.78
C ALA A 491 1.95 -0.83 -16.21
N GLY A 492 1.97 0.04 -17.23
CA GLY A 492 1.75 -0.36 -18.63
C GLY A 492 0.26 -0.68 -18.93
N ARG A 493 -0.15 -0.44 -20.17
CA ARG A 493 -1.57 -0.60 -20.58
C ARG A 493 -2.04 -2.05 -20.52
N ASP A 494 -1.16 -2.99 -20.87
CA ASP A 494 -1.52 -4.41 -20.96
C ASP A 494 -1.74 -5.02 -19.57
N LEU A 495 -0.91 -4.67 -18.59
CA LEU A 495 -1.13 -5.11 -17.20
C LEU A 495 -2.40 -4.53 -16.58
N MET A 496 -2.83 -3.35 -16.99
CA MET A 496 -4.08 -2.77 -16.53
C MET A 496 -5.30 -3.56 -17.00
N GLN A 497 -5.20 -4.28 -18.12
CA GLN A 497 -6.28 -5.16 -18.63
C GLN A 497 -6.39 -6.43 -17.78
N GLU A 498 -5.34 -6.84 -17.09
CA GLU A 498 -5.34 -8.01 -16.21
C GLU A 498 -6.02 -7.76 -14.85
N LEU A 499 -6.24 -6.49 -14.46
CA LEU A 499 -6.80 -6.15 -13.14
C LEU A 499 -8.11 -6.87 -12.78
N PRO A 500 -9.10 -7.04 -13.69
CA PRO A 500 -10.32 -7.76 -13.37
C PRO A 500 -10.11 -9.26 -13.19
N ALA A 501 -9.11 -9.82 -13.85
CA ALA A 501 -8.80 -11.25 -13.85
C ALA A 501 -7.96 -11.70 -12.65
N LEU A 502 -7.34 -10.76 -11.92
CA LEU A 502 -6.54 -11.08 -10.74
C LEU A 502 -7.38 -11.80 -9.67
N SER A 503 -6.78 -12.80 -9.05
CA SER A 503 -7.35 -13.51 -7.91
C SER A 503 -6.96 -12.83 -6.57
N LYS A 504 -7.62 -13.24 -5.48
CA LYS A 504 -7.27 -12.79 -4.12
C LYS A 504 -5.79 -13.08 -3.81
N GLY A 505 -5.06 -12.08 -3.32
CA GLY A 505 -3.63 -12.20 -3.01
C GLY A 505 -2.70 -12.09 -4.22
N GLN A 506 -3.20 -11.75 -5.40
CA GLN A 506 -2.41 -11.40 -6.57
C GLN A 506 -2.34 -9.88 -6.71
N VAL A 507 -1.16 -9.37 -7.08
CA VAL A 507 -0.89 -7.95 -7.17
C VAL A 507 0.06 -7.64 -8.32
N ILE A 508 -0.22 -6.56 -9.05
CA ILE A 508 0.74 -5.93 -9.95
C ILE A 508 1.55 -4.94 -9.13
N VAL A 509 2.84 -5.17 -9.04
CA VAL A 509 3.80 -4.25 -8.40
C VAL A 509 4.47 -3.42 -9.47
N SER A 510 4.41 -2.12 -9.35
CA SER A 510 4.99 -1.19 -10.33
C SER A 510 5.65 0.02 -9.67
N GLY A 511 6.44 0.73 -10.44
CA GLY A 511 7.11 1.96 -10.01
C GLY A 511 8.53 1.73 -9.50
N VAL A 512 9.02 2.71 -8.73
CA VAL A 512 10.45 2.80 -8.37
C VAL A 512 10.94 1.74 -7.38
N CYS A 513 10.05 1.03 -6.70
CA CYS A 513 10.43 -0.03 -5.76
C CYS A 513 10.90 -1.33 -6.42
N VAL A 514 10.67 -1.50 -7.74
CA VAL A 514 11.09 -2.64 -8.57
C VAL A 514 11.79 -2.15 -9.84
N ASN A 515 12.48 -3.04 -10.56
CA ASN A 515 13.14 -2.66 -11.81
C ASN A 515 12.19 -2.58 -13.02
N THR A 516 11.10 -3.36 -13.00
CA THR A 516 10.05 -3.38 -14.02
C THR A 516 8.74 -3.84 -13.38
N PRO A 517 7.56 -3.47 -13.92
CA PRO A 517 6.29 -3.95 -13.40
C PRO A 517 6.18 -5.49 -13.45
N VAL A 518 5.77 -6.10 -12.33
CA VAL A 518 5.67 -7.55 -12.18
C VAL A 518 4.32 -7.98 -11.60
N LEU A 519 3.84 -9.16 -12.04
CA LEU A 519 2.71 -9.86 -11.43
C LEU A 519 3.23 -10.71 -10.27
N CYS A 520 2.77 -10.44 -9.06
CA CYS A 520 3.22 -11.09 -7.84
C CYS A 520 2.07 -11.83 -7.14
N LYS A 521 2.32 -13.04 -6.69
CA LYS A 521 1.52 -13.75 -5.69
C LYS A 521 2.11 -13.42 -4.32
N VAL A 522 1.33 -12.73 -3.49
CA VAL A 522 1.74 -12.31 -2.16
C VAL A 522 2.00 -13.54 -1.27
N ARG A 523 3.12 -13.51 -0.51
CA ARG A 523 3.48 -14.59 0.41
C ARG A 523 2.50 -14.71 1.58
N GLN A 524 2.56 -15.81 2.28
CA GLN A 524 1.83 -15.99 3.53
C GLN A 524 2.37 -15.03 4.60
N ARG A 525 1.44 -14.48 5.41
CA ARG A 525 1.78 -13.70 6.59
C ARG A 525 2.37 -14.59 7.68
N TYR A 526 3.28 -14.04 8.46
CA TYR A 526 3.74 -14.66 9.70
C TYR A 526 2.75 -14.47 10.85
N THR A 527 2.02 -13.34 10.85
CA THR A 527 0.97 -12.99 11.81
C THR A 527 -0.41 -13.34 11.27
N GLN A 528 -1.38 -13.56 12.15
CA GLN A 528 -2.77 -13.80 11.73
C GLN A 528 -3.35 -12.57 11.01
N HIS A 529 -4.35 -12.80 10.16
CA HIS A 529 -5.07 -11.71 9.50
C HIS A 529 -6.24 -11.24 10.36
N GLY A 530 -6.23 -9.96 10.81
CA GLY A 530 -7.28 -9.43 11.69
C GLY A 530 -8.64 -9.20 11.03
N GLY A 531 -8.69 -9.16 9.68
CA GLY A 531 -9.92 -8.99 8.90
C GLY A 531 -10.52 -10.32 8.41
N GLU A 532 -10.37 -11.42 9.15
CA GLU A 532 -10.99 -12.69 8.77
C GLU A 532 -12.53 -12.59 8.77
N THR A 533 -13.12 -13.11 7.71
CA THR A 533 -14.58 -13.27 7.63
C THR A 533 -15.01 -14.29 8.68
N LEU A 534 -15.91 -13.89 9.58
CA LEU A 534 -16.49 -14.78 10.57
C LEU A 534 -16.98 -16.07 9.89
N ASP A 535 -16.70 -17.23 10.49
CA ASP A 535 -17.32 -18.49 10.09
C ASP A 535 -18.82 -18.47 10.47
N ILE A 536 -19.61 -17.80 9.62
CA ILE A 536 -21.04 -17.59 9.85
C ILE A 536 -21.76 -18.92 10.03
N LEU A 537 -21.41 -19.92 9.22
CA LEU A 537 -22.09 -21.23 9.26
C LEU A 537 -21.73 -22.00 10.53
N GLY A 538 -20.44 -22.01 10.90
CA GLY A 538 -19.99 -22.64 12.15
C GLY A 538 -20.59 -21.97 13.39
N LEU A 539 -20.65 -20.65 13.42
CA LEU A 539 -21.29 -19.92 14.51
C LEU A 539 -22.79 -20.21 14.63
N TRP A 540 -23.53 -20.27 13.52
CA TRP A 540 -24.94 -20.64 13.54
C TRP A 540 -25.14 -22.08 14.00
N GLN A 541 -24.35 -23.04 13.50
CA GLN A 541 -24.44 -24.45 13.90
C GLN A 541 -24.10 -24.64 15.38
N ASN A 542 -23.04 -24.03 15.86
CA ASN A 542 -22.61 -24.12 17.26
C ASN A 542 -23.68 -23.53 18.20
N HIS A 543 -24.25 -22.37 17.85
CA HIS A 543 -25.32 -21.75 18.64
C HIS A 543 -26.58 -22.61 18.66
N PHE A 544 -26.97 -23.18 17.51
CA PHE A 544 -28.12 -24.07 17.42
C PHE A 544 -27.93 -25.36 18.24
N GLN A 545 -26.75 -25.96 18.21
CA GLN A 545 -26.43 -27.15 19.02
C GLN A 545 -26.46 -26.83 20.51
N ALA A 546 -25.85 -25.72 20.92
CA ALA A 546 -25.84 -25.27 22.31
C ALA A 546 -27.26 -24.97 22.82
N HIS A 547 -28.14 -24.44 21.97
CA HIS A 547 -29.55 -24.21 22.33
C HIS A 547 -30.32 -25.51 22.51
N ARG A 548 -30.14 -26.47 21.62
CA ARG A 548 -30.75 -27.81 21.75
C ARG A 548 -30.31 -28.55 22.98
N GLU A 549 -29.04 -28.42 23.39
CA GLU A 549 -28.50 -29.04 24.57
C GLU A 549 -29.04 -28.42 25.84
N ARG A 550 -29.19 -27.08 25.88
CA ARG A 550 -29.88 -26.39 26.98
C ARG A 550 -31.35 -26.80 27.12
N ASP A 551 -32.08 -26.92 26.01
CA ASP A 551 -33.47 -27.38 26.02
C ASP A 551 -33.61 -28.82 26.48
N ARG A 552 -32.70 -29.72 26.09
CA ARG A 552 -32.64 -31.10 26.61
C ARG A 552 -32.39 -31.14 28.11
N LEU A 553 -31.43 -30.36 28.61
CA LEU A 553 -31.13 -30.28 30.05
C LEU A 553 -32.30 -29.67 30.85
N ALA A 554 -32.98 -28.66 30.28
CA ALA A 554 -34.16 -28.07 30.91
C ALA A 554 -35.34 -29.06 30.98
N GLN A 555 -35.52 -29.90 29.96
CA GLN A 555 -36.56 -30.94 29.94
C GLN A 555 -36.23 -32.14 30.84
N SER A 556 -34.94 -32.40 31.10
CA SER A 556 -34.50 -33.47 31.96
C SER A 556 -34.34 -33.08 33.45
N ALA A 557 -34.50 -31.80 33.77
CA ALA A 557 -34.47 -31.31 35.14
C ALA A 557 -35.71 -31.79 35.90
N PRO A 558 -35.59 -32.43 37.08
CA PRO A 558 -36.75 -32.89 37.85
C PRO A 558 -37.64 -31.68 38.22
N LEU A 559 -38.92 -31.82 37.94
CA LEU A 559 -39.93 -30.84 38.33
C LEU A 559 -39.81 -30.55 39.85
N LYS A 560 -39.43 -29.33 40.21
CA LYS A 560 -39.47 -28.88 41.59
C LYS A 560 -40.93 -29.05 42.07
N PRO A 561 -41.19 -29.76 43.20
CA PRO A 561 -42.56 -29.88 43.71
C PRO A 561 -43.12 -28.48 43.95
N ARG A 562 -44.30 -28.23 43.41
CA ARG A 562 -45.08 -27.02 43.68
C ARG A 562 -45.24 -26.88 45.18
N ALA A 563 -44.70 -25.83 45.79
CA ALA A 563 -44.95 -25.51 47.19
C ALA A 563 -46.48 -25.37 47.36
N GLN A 564 -47.05 -26.22 48.20
CA GLN A 564 -48.45 -26.13 48.61
C GLN A 564 -48.67 -24.73 49.22
N ALA A 565 -49.54 -23.95 48.61
CA ALA A 565 -50.01 -22.72 49.20
C ALA A 565 -50.72 -23.09 50.53
N GLN A 566 -50.11 -22.76 51.62
CA GLN A 566 -50.78 -22.78 52.93
C GLN A 566 -51.91 -21.72 52.90
N ARG A 567 -53.13 -22.20 52.94
CA ARG A 567 -54.31 -21.39 53.29
C ARG A 567 -54.08 -20.81 54.66
N VAL A 568 -53.93 -19.53 54.74
CA VAL A 568 -54.11 -18.80 56.01
C VAL A 568 -55.59 -18.59 56.20
N GLU A 569 -56.19 -19.42 57.03
CA GLU A 569 -57.51 -19.17 57.60
C GLU A 569 -57.40 -18.19 58.76
N GLY A 570 -58.23 -17.15 58.72
CA GLY A 570 -58.76 -16.55 59.89
C GLY A 570 -57.98 -15.37 60.49
N LEU A 571 -58.46 -14.17 60.21
CA LEU A 571 -58.55 -13.06 61.21
C LEU A 571 -59.89 -12.36 60.98
N SER A 572 -60.79 -12.66 61.90
CA SER A 572 -62.07 -11.92 62.11
C SER A 572 -61.78 -10.54 62.67
N ILE A 573 -62.48 -9.58 62.16
CA ILE A 573 -62.59 -8.21 62.66
C ILE A 573 -63.55 -8.19 63.82
N ASP A 574 -63.13 -7.64 64.94
CA ASP A 574 -63.95 -6.85 65.89
C ASP A 574 -63.24 -5.52 66.14
#